data_d19e9e9e6b165c38f45eeadb0e46095b
#
_entry.id   d19e9e9e6b165c38f45eeadb0e46095b
#
_cell.length_a   1.000
_cell.length_b   1.000
_cell.length_c   1.000
_cell.angle_alpha   90.00
_cell.angle_beta   90.00
_cell.angle_gamma   90.00
#
_symmetry.space_group_name_H-M   'P 1'
#
loop_
_entity.id
_entity.type
_entity.pdbx_description
1 polymer ?
#
loop_
_entity_poly.entity_id
_entity_poly.type
_entity_poly.pdbx_seq_one_letter_code
_entity_poly.pdbx_strand_id
1 'polypeptide(L)'
;MLEKSIETVTKNTRGSIMRLVVSIIILMLAGCGSIPTTDKITTEVKRYPMLGEVVSQELGDTLVYYLMASTAPSYRHVFGGKSSAVFIPEWEDERYEKFGIEGVFGGVCLDKTDMKFCAPDGFNNCNPFTCGLSKNNDPLHVYMPDTYVDYNQPYLRQELIYNGRIGDNVKFLYREFGRGYIRESFKQEIQYDLAEGMEIGFKGARIEILSATNRTLKYIVKSHFSDS
;
A
#
# COMPACT_ATOMS: atom_id res chain seq x y z
N MET A 1 -31.20 72.19 1.80
CA MET A 1 -29.96 71.90 1.03
C MET A 1 -28.99 70.93 1.78
N LEU A 2 -29.07 70.82 3.07
CA LEU A 2 -28.23 69.95 3.92
C LEU A 2 -28.65 68.45 3.89
N GLU A 3 -29.94 68.13 3.73
CA GLU A 3 -30.41 66.74 3.72
C GLU A 3 -29.98 65.92 2.51
N LYS A 4 -29.89 66.54 1.32
CA LYS A 4 -29.41 65.85 0.09
C LYS A 4 -27.92 65.51 0.16
N SER A 5 -27.13 66.23 0.94
CA SER A 5 -25.67 66.00 1.08
C SER A 5 -25.37 64.79 1.97
N ILE A 6 -26.20 64.53 2.96
CA ILE A 6 -26.04 63.39 3.90
C ILE A 6 -26.41 62.07 3.26
N GLU A 7 -27.46 62.03 2.45
CA GLU A 7 -27.87 60.81 1.74
C GLU A 7 -26.85 60.34 0.69
N THR A 8 -26.16 61.25 0.04
CA THR A 8 -25.13 60.94 -0.94
C THR A 8 -23.87 60.36 -0.32
N VAL A 9 -23.48 60.84 0.86
CA VAL A 9 -22.30 60.38 1.60
C VAL A 9 -22.54 58.99 2.20
N THR A 10 -23.76 58.73 2.75
CA THR A 10 -24.08 57.43 3.32
C THR A 10 -24.22 56.32 2.24
N LYS A 11 -24.71 56.67 1.06
CA LYS A 11 -24.79 55.72 -0.06
C LYS A 11 -23.42 55.32 -0.63
N ASN A 12 -22.50 56.24 -0.64
CA ASN A 12 -21.13 56.00 -1.16
C ASN A 12 -20.29 55.17 -0.18
N THR A 13 -20.42 55.38 1.10
CA THR A 13 -19.72 54.58 2.12
C THR A 13 -20.23 53.18 2.23
N ARG A 14 -21.56 52.94 2.13
CA ARG A 14 -22.13 51.56 2.08
C ARG A 14 -21.67 50.77 0.87
N GLY A 15 -21.59 51.40 -0.30
CA GLY A 15 -21.11 50.74 -1.52
C GLY A 15 -19.59 50.38 -1.43
N SER A 16 -18.80 51.23 -0.78
CA SER A 16 -17.35 51.00 -0.60
C SER A 16 -17.06 49.87 0.41
N ILE A 17 -17.80 49.86 1.54
CA ILE A 17 -17.68 48.80 2.55
C ILE A 17 -18.12 47.46 1.99
N MET A 18 -19.22 47.41 1.23
CA MET A 18 -19.74 46.17 0.62
C MET A 18 -18.75 45.59 -0.41
N ARG A 19 -18.08 46.47 -1.18
CA ARG A 19 -17.02 46.01 -2.11
C ARG A 19 -15.79 45.50 -1.40
N LEU A 20 -15.41 46.08 -0.27
CA LEU A 20 -14.28 45.63 0.56
C LEU A 20 -14.57 44.29 1.21
N VAL A 21 -15.79 44.09 1.75
CA VAL A 21 -16.22 42.82 2.36
C VAL A 21 -16.30 41.69 1.32
N VAL A 22 -16.82 41.97 0.11
CA VAL A 22 -16.88 40.97 -0.97
C VAL A 22 -15.47 40.61 -1.45
N SER A 23 -14.54 41.59 -1.54
CA SER A 23 -13.15 41.30 -1.88
C SER A 23 -12.42 40.44 -0.84
N ILE A 24 -12.68 40.68 0.45
CA ILE A 24 -12.11 39.88 1.54
C ILE A 24 -12.68 38.46 1.55
N ILE A 25 -13.97 38.29 1.27
CA ILE A 25 -14.62 36.96 1.17
C ILE A 25 -14.06 36.17 -0.03
N ILE A 26 -13.81 36.84 -1.17
CA ILE A 26 -13.21 36.19 -2.37
C ILE A 26 -11.74 35.79 -2.09
N LEU A 27 -10.97 36.58 -1.33
CA LEU A 27 -9.62 36.18 -0.94
C LEU A 27 -9.59 34.98 0.03
N MET A 28 -10.63 34.83 0.87
CA MET A 28 -10.73 33.67 1.80
C MET A 28 -11.12 32.38 1.09
N LEU A 29 -11.74 32.42 -0.10
CA LEU A 29 -12.15 31.26 -0.89
C LEU A 29 -11.02 30.74 -1.82
N ALA A 30 -9.94 31.49 -2.02
CA ALA A 30 -8.80 31.07 -2.83
C ALA A 30 -7.79 30.16 -2.07
N GLY A 31 -8.08 29.84 -0.81
CA GLY A 31 -7.20 29.07 0.08
C GLY A 31 -7.52 27.58 0.18
N CYS A 32 -8.29 26.97 -0.76
CA CYS A 32 -8.29 25.52 -0.92
C CYS A 32 -6.99 25.11 -1.63
N GLY A 33 -5.89 25.06 -0.87
CA GLY A 33 -4.72 24.34 -1.29
C GLY A 33 -5.14 22.89 -1.58
N SER A 34 -5.00 22.44 -2.83
CA SER A 34 -5.10 21.03 -3.17
C SER A 34 -4.12 20.29 -2.27
N ILE A 35 -4.63 19.39 -1.44
CA ILE A 35 -3.78 18.44 -0.70
C ILE A 35 -3.01 17.68 -1.78
N PRO A 36 -1.67 17.74 -1.82
CA PRO A 36 -0.91 16.96 -2.77
C PRO A 36 -1.24 15.49 -2.53
N THR A 37 -1.91 14.86 -3.47
CA THR A 37 -2.16 13.43 -3.46
C THR A 37 -0.87 12.72 -3.82
N THR A 38 -0.53 11.70 -3.06
CA THR A 38 0.67 10.90 -3.32
C THR A 38 0.43 10.02 -4.55
N ASP A 39 0.95 10.42 -5.72
CA ASP A 39 0.94 9.59 -6.94
C ASP A 39 1.85 8.33 -6.83
N LYS A 40 2.30 8.01 -5.61
CA LYS A 40 3.21 6.87 -5.36
C LYS A 40 2.53 5.51 -5.31
N ILE A 41 1.20 5.48 -5.16
CA ILE A 41 0.48 4.21 -5.14
C ILE A 41 0.35 3.70 -6.58
N THR A 42 1.05 2.62 -6.88
CA THR A 42 1.04 1.97 -8.20
C THR A 42 0.52 0.55 -8.08
N THR A 43 -0.21 0.11 -9.11
CA THR A 43 -0.64 -1.28 -9.18
C THR A 43 0.49 -2.13 -9.72
N GLU A 44 0.96 -3.08 -8.91
CA GLU A 44 1.99 -4.04 -9.26
C GLU A 44 1.38 -5.43 -9.46
N VAL A 45 1.95 -6.15 -10.44
CA VAL A 45 1.67 -7.57 -10.65
C VAL A 45 2.95 -8.35 -10.45
N LYS A 46 2.95 -9.26 -9.48
CA LYS A 46 4.09 -10.16 -9.19
C LYS A 46 3.70 -11.59 -9.50
N ARG A 47 4.57 -12.31 -10.20
CA ARG A 47 4.42 -13.72 -10.54
C ARG A 47 5.70 -14.47 -10.18
N TYR A 48 5.56 -15.64 -9.58
CA TYR A 48 6.66 -16.50 -9.21
C TYR A 48 6.30 -17.97 -9.47
N PRO A 49 7.28 -18.82 -9.85
CA PRO A 49 8.62 -18.51 -10.36
C PRO A 49 8.59 -17.96 -11.79
N MET A 50 9.75 -17.66 -12.38
CA MET A 50 9.80 -17.32 -13.81
C MET A 50 9.38 -18.53 -14.66
N LEU A 51 8.72 -18.26 -15.79
CA LEU A 51 8.31 -19.31 -16.71
C LEU A 51 9.53 -20.05 -17.28
N GLY A 52 9.44 -21.36 -17.33
CA GLY A 52 10.51 -22.22 -17.85
C GLY A 52 11.67 -22.47 -16.89
N GLU A 53 11.69 -21.84 -15.74
CA GLU A 53 12.69 -22.08 -14.69
C GLU A 53 12.45 -23.43 -14.00
N VAL A 54 13.54 -24.19 -13.79
CA VAL A 54 13.49 -25.41 -12.98
C VAL A 54 13.63 -25.04 -11.52
N VAL A 55 12.57 -25.28 -10.75
CA VAL A 55 12.49 -24.95 -9.32
C VAL A 55 12.32 -26.22 -8.49
N SER A 56 12.87 -26.22 -7.28
CA SER A 56 12.64 -27.26 -6.27
C SER A 56 12.13 -26.61 -5.00
N GLN A 57 10.98 -27.09 -4.50
CA GLN A 57 10.32 -26.59 -3.29
C GLN A 57 10.03 -27.74 -2.34
N GLU A 58 9.92 -27.41 -1.05
CA GLU A 58 9.63 -28.36 -0.01
C GLU A 58 8.12 -28.41 0.30
N LEU A 59 7.73 -29.40 1.11
CA LEU A 59 6.38 -29.52 1.63
C LEU A 59 5.98 -28.25 2.40
N GLY A 60 4.86 -27.67 2.02
CA GLY A 60 4.33 -26.42 2.59
C GLY A 60 4.77 -25.15 1.86
N ASP A 61 5.74 -25.24 0.95
CA ASP A 61 6.18 -24.09 0.17
C ASP A 61 5.21 -23.74 -0.96
N THR A 62 5.19 -22.46 -1.31
CA THR A 62 4.42 -21.94 -2.44
C THR A 62 5.15 -22.24 -3.75
N LEU A 63 4.47 -22.96 -4.64
CA LEU A 63 4.97 -23.34 -5.97
C LEU A 63 4.71 -22.24 -7.01
N VAL A 64 3.48 -21.76 -7.06
CA VAL A 64 3.05 -20.70 -7.97
C VAL A 64 2.39 -19.62 -7.15
N TYR A 65 2.83 -18.39 -7.40
CA TYR A 65 2.35 -17.21 -6.71
C TYR A 65 1.96 -16.15 -7.73
N TYR A 66 0.80 -15.56 -7.51
CA TYR A 66 0.31 -14.39 -8.22
C TYR A 66 -0.12 -13.34 -7.21
N LEU A 67 0.31 -12.11 -7.40
CA LEU A 67 -0.16 -10.96 -6.64
C LEU A 67 -0.44 -9.83 -7.60
N MET A 68 -1.64 -9.25 -7.51
CA MET A 68 -2.00 -7.95 -8.03
C MET A 68 -2.39 -7.09 -6.83
N ALA A 69 -1.68 -6.01 -6.61
CA ALA A 69 -1.91 -5.12 -5.49
C ALA A 69 -1.50 -3.68 -5.82
N SER A 70 -2.22 -2.72 -5.27
CA SER A 70 -1.81 -1.31 -5.29
C SER A 70 -0.90 -1.06 -4.10
N THR A 71 0.35 -0.69 -4.36
CA THR A 71 1.39 -0.58 -3.35
C THR A 71 2.14 0.75 -3.46
N ALA A 72 2.75 1.17 -2.37
CA ALA A 72 3.68 2.29 -2.34
C ALA A 72 4.86 2.00 -1.41
N PRO A 73 6.06 2.55 -1.68
CA PRO A 73 7.14 2.56 -0.71
C PRO A 73 6.67 3.20 0.60
N SER A 74 7.06 2.63 1.72
CA SER A 74 6.68 3.13 3.03
C SER A 74 7.69 2.69 4.09
N TYR A 75 7.32 2.87 5.35
CA TYR A 75 8.14 2.49 6.50
C TYR A 75 7.27 1.84 7.58
N ARG A 76 7.92 1.08 8.44
CA ARG A 76 7.37 0.68 9.74
C ARG A 76 8.28 1.15 10.85
N HIS A 77 7.70 1.52 11.97
CA HIS A 77 8.43 1.89 13.16
C HIS A 77 8.67 0.65 14.04
N VAL A 78 9.89 0.51 14.53
CA VAL A 78 10.27 -0.53 15.51
C VAL A 78 10.78 0.16 16.77
N PHE A 79 10.17 -0.17 17.91
CA PHE A 79 10.56 0.33 19.21
C PHE A 79 10.65 -0.82 20.23
N GLY A 80 11.80 -0.96 20.86
CA GLY A 80 12.02 -2.02 21.84
C GLY A 80 11.75 -3.44 21.31
N GLY A 81 12.06 -3.70 20.03
CA GLY A 81 11.83 -4.99 19.37
C GLY A 81 10.38 -5.25 18.92
N LYS A 82 9.46 -4.31 19.16
CA LYS A 82 8.07 -4.40 18.70
C LYS A 82 7.89 -3.55 17.43
N SER A 83 7.30 -4.15 16.39
CA SER A 83 7.00 -3.47 15.13
C SER A 83 5.58 -2.89 15.15
N SER A 84 5.43 -1.68 14.62
CA SER A 84 4.12 -1.08 14.30
C SER A 84 3.52 -1.68 13.01
N ALA A 85 2.28 -1.27 12.68
CA ALA A 85 1.77 -1.40 11.33
C ALA A 85 2.63 -0.60 10.34
N VAL A 86 2.52 -0.93 9.05
CA VAL A 86 3.14 -0.15 7.97
C VAL A 86 2.43 1.20 7.89
N PHE A 87 3.19 2.26 7.74
CA PHE A 87 2.65 3.60 7.62
C PHE A 87 1.95 3.80 6.27
N ILE A 88 0.98 4.72 6.24
CA ILE A 88 0.23 5.09 5.04
C ILE A 88 0.89 6.33 4.43
N PRO A 89 1.39 6.28 3.19
CA PRO A 89 1.88 7.47 2.50
C PRO A 89 0.75 8.48 2.33
N GLU A 90 0.91 9.72 2.82
CA GLU A 90 -0.12 10.76 2.74
C GLU A 90 0.20 11.79 1.66
N TRP A 91 1.38 12.42 1.74
CA TRP A 91 1.82 13.42 0.79
C TRP A 91 3.35 13.61 0.82
N GLU A 92 3.89 14.24 -0.21
CA GLU A 92 5.28 14.68 -0.26
C GLU A 92 5.41 16.05 -0.95
N ASP A 93 6.48 16.75 -0.61
CA ASP A 93 6.97 17.94 -1.31
C ASP A 93 8.47 17.78 -1.62
N GLU A 94 9.15 18.87 -1.99
CA GLU A 94 10.58 18.82 -2.31
C GLU A 94 11.44 18.37 -1.12
N ARG A 95 11.04 18.69 0.10
CA ARG A 95 11.82 18.44 1.31
C ARG A 95 11.29 17.29 2.16
N TYR A 96 9.98 17.18 2.32
CA TYR A 96 9.38 16.24 3.25
C TYR A 96 8.54 15.18 2.55
N GLU A 97 8.48 14.04 3.19
CA GLU A 97 7.50 12.99 2.92
C GLU A 97 6.74 12.70 4.21
N LYS A 98 5.40 12.72 4.14
CA LYS A 98 4.51 12.53 5.28
C LYS A 98 3.86 11.15 5.21
N PHE A 99 3.86 10.48 6.34
CA PHE A 99 3.24 9.18 6.53
C PHE A 99 2.24 9.23 7.68
N GLY A 100 1.05 8.70 7.47
CA GLY A 100 0.01 8.56 8.48
C GLY A 100 0.02 7.20 9.17
N ILE A 101 -0.82 7.09 10.20
CA ILE A 101 -1.12 5.84 10.90
C ILE A 101 -2.63 5.70 10.91
N GLU A 102 -3.16 4.55 10.49
CA GLU A 102 -4.58 4.32 10.42
C GLU A 102 -5.26 4.56 11.79
N GLY A 103 -6.30 5.39 11.79
CA GLY A 103 -7.07 5.71 13.00
C GLY A 103 -6.36 6.60 14.03
N VAL A 104 -5.17 7.14 13.72
CA VAL A 104 -4.40 8.00 14.62
C VAL A 104 -4.14 9.35 13.98
N PHE A 105 -4.48 10.44 14.70
CA PHE A 105 -4.07 11.78 14.29
C PHE A 105 -2.56 11.94 14.48
N GLY A 106 -1.87 12.40 13.45
CA GLY A 106 -0.42 12.58 13.46
C GLY A 106 0.27 11.70 12.42
N GLY A 107 1.26 10.93 12.84
CA GLY A 107 2.09 10.13 11.95
C GLY A 107 3.57 10.51 12.06
N VAL A 108 4.30 10.44 10.95
CA VAL A 108 5.72 10.75 10.89
C VAL A 108 6.07 11.50 9.61
N CYS A 109 7.05 12.41 9.70
CA CYS A 109 7.63 13.10 8.57
C CYS A 109 9.04 12.58 8.32
N LEU A 110 9.40 12.33 7.08
CA LEU A 110 10.78 12.09 6.65
C LEU A 110 11.33 13.39 6.03
N ASP A 111 12.36 13.97 6.63
CA ASP A 111 13.14 15.03 5.98
C ASP A 111 14.09 14.40 4.97
N LYS A 112 13.84 14.61 3.69
CA LYS A 112 14.64 14.03 2.58
C LYS A 112 16.04 14.62 2.47
N THR A 113 16.30 15.77 3.12
CA THR A 113 17.60 16.45 3.07
C THR A 113 18.65 15.71 3.90
N ASP A 114 18.29 15.25 5.07
CA ASP A 114 19.19 14.55 5.99
C ASP A 114 18.72 13.15 6.39
N MET A 115 17.64 12.68 5.74
CA MET A 115 17.03 11.36 5.94
C MET A 115 16.64 11.09 7.39
N LYS A 116 16.11 12.12 8.08
CA LYS A 116 15.65 12.00 9.45
C LYS A 116 14.14 11.92 9.55
N PHE A 117 13.68 11.07 10.46
CA PHE A 117 12.27 10.99 10.82
C PHE A 117 11.94 11.97 11.94
N CYS A 118 10.85 12.71 11.76
CA CYS A 118 10.41 13.79 12.64
C CYS A 118 8.96 13.61 13.02
N ALA A 119 8.56 14.08 14.20
CA ALA A 119 7.14 14.18 14.53
C ALA A 119 6.52 15.37 13.77
N PRO A 120 5.26 15.27 13.30
CA PRO A 120 4.54 16.44 12.81
C PRO A 120 4.32 17.47 13.92
N ASP A 121 4.08 18.73 13.56
CA ASP A 121 3.67 19.76 14.51
C ASP A 121 2.23 19.59 14.99
N GLY A 122 1.75 20.49 15.87
CA GLY A 122 0.38 20.46 16.41
C GLY A 122 -0.72 20.62 15.36
N PHE A 123 -0.38 21.04 14.14
CA PHE A 123 -1.28 21.16 12.99
C PHE A 123 -1.09 20.02 11.98
N ASN A 124 -0.34 19.00 12.35
CA ASN A 124 -0.03 17.83 11.52
C ASN A 124 0.83 18.14 10.28
N ASN A 125 1.64 19.22 10.32
CA ASN A 125 2.56 19.59 9.24
C ASN A 125 3.98 19.15 9.55
N CYS A 126 4.74 18.88 8.49
CA CYS A 126 6.18 18.66 8.57
C CYS A 126 6.93 20.00 8.55
N ASN A 127 7.86 20.20 9.47
CA ASN A 127 8.70 21.39 9.49
C ASN A 127 10.06 21.12 10.16
N PRO A 128 11.12 21.94 9.90
CA PRO A 128 12.46 21.70 10.41
C PRO A 128 12.57 21.79 11.94
N PHE A 129 11.72 22.55 12.59
CA PHE A 129 11.77 22.72 14.05
C PHE A 129 11.33 21.44 14.78
N THR A 130 10.33 20.73 14.24
CA THR A 130 9.89 19.45 14.81
C THR A 130 10.92 18.36 14.62
N CYS A 131 11.69 18.40 13.53
CA CYS A 131 12.79 17.45 13.29
C CYS A 131 13.91 17.59 14.33
N GLY A 132 14.24 18.83 14.72
CA GLY A 132 15.29 19.09 15.73
C GLY A 132 14.91 18.66 17.15
N LEU A 133 13.61 18.64 17.46
CA LEU A 133 13.09 18.36 18.81
C LEU A 133 12.55 16.93 18.96
N SER A 134 12.46 16.18 17.89
CA SER A 134 11.84 14.87 17.91
C SER A 134 12.67 13.82 18.63
N LYS A 135 12.02 13.12 19.57
CA LYS A 135 12.56 11.91 20.18
C LYS A 135 12.71 10.75 19.19
N ASN A 136 12.18 10.90 17.97
CA ASN A 136 12.25 9.89 16.92
C ASN A 136 13.67 9.66 16.36
N ASN A 137 14.64 10.50 16.76
CA ASN A 137 16.08 10.29 16.51
C ASN A 137 16.78 9.52 17.66
N ASP A 138 16.03 9.05 18.64
CA ASP A 138 16.54 8.12 19.66
C ASP A 138 16.90 6.79 18.99
N PRO A 139 18.07 6.20 19.28
CA PRO A 139 18.49 4.91 18.71
C PRO A 139 17.56 3.74 19.03
N LEU A 140 16.64 3.90 19.99
CA LEU A 140 15.57 2.92 20.25
C LEU A 140 14.42 2.97 19.26
N HIS A 141 14.30 4.07 18.48
CA HIS A 141 13.27 4.25 17.45
C HIS A 141 13.88 3.99 16.08
N VAL A 142 13.61 2.83 15.52
CA VAL A 142 14.10 2.43 14.19
C VAL A 142 12.95 2.48 13.19
N TYR A 143 13.15 3.19 12.09
CA TYR A 143 12.23 3.21 10.94
C TYR A 143 12.81 2.32 9.85
N MET A 144 12.12 1.23 9.56
CA MET A 144 12.55 0.25 8.56
C MET A 144 11.75 0.43 7.28
N PRO A 145 12.41 0.44 6.11
CA PRO A 145 11.71 0.44 4.82
C PRO A 145 10.72 -0.73 4.74
N ASP A 146 9.54 -0.45 4.21
CA ASP A 146 8.48 -1.42 4.02
C ASP A 146 7.61 -1.05 2.81
N THR A 147 6.59 -1.85 2.52
CA THR A 147 5.64 -1.61 1.45
C THR A 147 4.24 -1.46 2.04
N TYR A 148 3.64 -0.31 1.82
CA TYR A 148 2.21 -0.11 2.08
C TYR A 148 1.40 -0.82 0.98
N VAL A 149 0.35 -1.51 1.38
CA VAL A 149 -0.63 -2.14 0.48
C VAL A 149 -1.98 -1.48 0.68
N ASP A 150 -2.51 -0.87 -0.37
CA ASP A 150 -3.84 -0.25 -0.34
C ASP A 150 -4.91 -1.30 -0.62
N TYR A 151 -5.51 -1.84 0.41
CA TYR A 151 -6.59 -2.83 0.30
C TYR A 151 -7.93 -2.23 -0.16
N ASN A 152 -8.07 -0.90 -0.27
CA ASN A 152 -9.26 -0.26 -0.86
C ASN A 152 -9.23 -0.33 -2.40
N GLN A 153 -8.06 -0.57 -2.98
CA GLN A 153 -7.86 -0.82 -4.40
C GLN A 153 -8.03 -2.31 -4.74
N PRO A 154 -8.11 -2.67 -6.02
CA PRO A 154 -8.13 -4.06 -6.43
C PRO A 154 -6.93 -4.83 -5.86
N TYR A 155 -7.22 -5.93 -5.18
CA TYR A 155 -6.24 -6.83 -4.58
C TYR A 155 -6.61 -8.28 -4.91
N LEU A 156 -5.68 -9.03 -5.47
CA LEU A 156 -5.81 -10.46 -5.70
C LEU A 156 -4.47 -11.14 -5.41
N ARG A 157 -4.50 -12.13 -4.54
CA ARG A 157 -3.34 -13.00 -4.27
C ARG A 157 -3.78 -14.44 -4.42
N GLN A 158 -3.07 -15.19 -5.25
CA GLN A 158 -3.31 -16.60 -5.50
C GLN A 158 -2.04 -17.39 -5.23
N GLU A 159 -2.17 -18.53 -4.57
CA GLU A 159 -1.05 -19.38 -4.19
C GLU A 159 -1.41 -20.85 -4.45
N LEU A 160 -0.48 -21.58 -5.06
CA LEU A 160 -0.51 -23.03 -5.09
C LEU A 160 0.63 -23.57 -4.23
N ILE A 161 0.32 -24.34 -3.22
CA ILE A 161 1.24 -24.84 -2.21
C ILE A 161 1.38 -26.35 -2.35
N TYR A 162 2.60 -26.86 -2.24
CA TYR A 162 2.87 -28.27 -2.24
C TYR A 162 2.41 -28.93 -0.94
N ASN A 163 1.54 -29.94 -1.03
CA ASN A 163 1.01 -30.64 0.14
C ASN A 163 1.41 -32.14 0.17
N GLY A 164 2.48 -32.49 -0.54
CA GLY A 164 3.08 -33.82 -0.50
C GLY A 164 2.60 -34.78 -1.57
N ARG A 165 3.16 -36.01 -1.56
CA ARG A 165 2.83 -37.12 -2.46
C ARG A 165 2.58 -38.39 -1.66
N ILE A 166 1.56 -39.15 -2.05
CA ILE A 166 1.25 -40.50 -1.52
C ILE A 166 1.03 -41.43 -2.71
N GLY A 167 1.91 -42.43 -2.90
CA GLY A 167 1.87 -43.25 -4.09
C GLY A 167 2.09 -42.41 -5.34
N ASP A 168 1.23 -42.49 -6.33
CA ASP A 168 1.27 -41.69 -7.54
C ASP A 168 0.47 -40.40 -7.41
N ASN A 169 -0.23 -40.18 -6.30
CA ASN A 169 -1.04 -39.00 -6.07
C ASN A 169 -0.23 -37.87 -5.45
N VAL A 170 -0.16 -36.76 -6.16
CA VAL A 170 0.43 -35.49 -5.67
C VAL A 170 -0.66 -34.57 -5.22
N LYS A 171 -0.47 -33.92 -4.08
CA LYS A 171 -1.45 -33.04 -3.43
C LYS A 171 -0.97 -31.61 -3.40
N PHE A 172 -1.90 -30.68 -3.59
CA PHE A 172 -1.69 -29.24 -3.52
C PHE A 172 -2.79 -28.58 -2.71
N LEU A 173 -2.46 -27.46 -2.10
CA LEU A 173 -3.42 -26.56 -1.48
C LEU A 173 -3.42 -25.24 -2.28
N TYR A 174 -4.55 -24.92 -2.89
CA TYR A 174 -4.78 -23.61 -3.46
C TYR A 174 -5.35 -22.66 -2.42
N ARG A 175 -4.83 -21.41 -2.40
CA ARG A 175 -5.38 -20.32 -1.61
C ARG A 175 -5.59 -19.09 -2.48
N GLU A 176 -6.70 -18.39 -2.24
CA GLU A 176 -7.03 -17.15 -2.90
C GLU A 176 -7.49 -16.10 -1.87
N PHE A 177 -6.94 -14.90 -1.98
CA PHE A 177 -7.27 -13.76 -1.15
C PHE A 177 -7.71 -12.63 -2.08
N GLY A 178 -8.93 -12.14 -1.91
CA GLY A 178 -9.47 -11.00 -2.62
C GLY A 178 -9.67 -9.83 -1.68
N ARG A 179 -9.95 -8.65 -2.23
CA ARG A 179 -10.16 -7.36 -1.54
C ARG A 179 -10.30 -7.45 -0.03
N GLY A 180 -9.38 -6.87 0.69
CA GLY A 180 -9.24 -6.36 2.05
C GLY A 180 -10.26 -6.57 3.14
N TYR A 181 -11.38 -7.14 2.88
CA TYR A 181 -12.23 -7.72 3.91
C TYR A 181 -11.83 -9.18 4.02
N ILE A 182 -11.64 -9.63 5.24
CA ILE A 182 -11.50 -11.02 5.63
C ILE A 182 -12.70 -11.81 5.06
N ARG A 183 -12.73 -11.97 3.75
CA ARG A 183 -13.37 -13.15 3.18
C ARG A 183 -12.44 -14.27 3.58
N GLU A 184 -12.98 -15.23 4.29
CA GLU A 184 -12.27 -16.48 4.49
C GLU A 184 -11.53 -16.80 3.20
N SER A 185 -10.21 -16.88 3.27
CA SER A 185 -9.39 -17.19 2.11
C SER A 185 -9.99 -18.45 1.47
N PHE A 186 -10.41 -18.32 0.22
CA PHE A 186 -10.90 -19.51 -0.49
C PHE A 186 -9.76 -20.53 -0.51
N LYS A 187 -10.01 -21.70 0.03
CA LYS A 187 -9.05 -22.81 0.11
C LYS A 187 -9.63 -24.00 -0.62
N GLN A 188 -8.83 -24.61 -1.46
CA GLN A 188 -9.20 -25.84 -2.16
C GLN A 188 -8.03 -26.79 -2.17
N GLU A 189 -8.25 -28.01 -1.69
CA GLU A 189 -7.32 -29.13 -1.88
C GLU A 189 -7.51 -29.71 -3.27
N ILE A 190 -6.39 -29.99 -3.93
CA ILE A 190 -6.33 -30.50 -5.30
C ILE A 190 -5.42 -31.71 -5.30
N GLN A 191 -5.80 -32.75 -6.03
CA GLN A 191 -5.01 -33.95 -6.15
C GLN A 191 -4.93 -34.37 -7.62
N TYR A 192 -3.74 -34.78 -8.06
CA TYR A 192 -3.47 -35.30 -9.38
C TYR A 192 -2.77 -36.66 -9.29
N ASP A 193 -3.11 -37.56 -10.18
CA ASP A 193 -2.43 -38.82 -10.35
C ASP A 193 -1.31 -38.67 -11.40
N LEU A 194 -0.06 -38.85 -10.97
CA LEU A 194 1.10 -38.74 -11.85
C LEU A 194 1.23 -39.92 -12.83
N ALA A 195 0.47 -41.03 -12.61
CA ALA A 195 0.40 -42.13 -13.58
C ALA A 195 -0.36 -41.72 -14.85
N GLU A 196 -1.28 -40.74 -14.76
CA GLU A 196 -2.01 -40.19 -15.90
C GLU A 196 -1.22 -39.12 -16.67
N GLY A 197 -0.19 -38.50 -16.05
CA GLY A 197 0.65 -37.49 -16.66
C GLY A 197 1.40 -36.66 -15.68
N MET A 198 2.47 -36.05 -16.16
CA MET A 198 3.38 -35.21 -15.37
C MET A 198 3.06 -33.70 -15.49
N GLU A 199 2.07 -33.33 -16.28
CA GLU A 199 1.61 -31.93 -16.38
C GLU A 199 0.27 -31.77 -15.64
N ILE A 200 0.24 -30.79 -14.74
CA ILE A 200 -0.97 -30.42 -14.00
C ILE A 200 -1.42 -29.03 -14.40
N GLY A 201 -2.74 -28.79 -14.39
CA GLY A 201 -3.33 -27.51 -14.73
C GLY A 201 -4.41 -27.09 -13.74
N PHE A 202 -4.33 -25.86 -13.24
CA PHE A 202 -5.33 -25.33 -12.33
C PHE A 202 -5.47 -23.80 -12.47
N LYS A 203 -6.68 -23.29 -12.68
CA LYS A 203 -6.98 -21.84 -12.85
C LYS A 203 -6.01 -21.14 -13.82
N GLY A 204 -5.69 -21.76 -14.95
CA GLY A 204 -4.75 -21.21 -15.95
C GLY A 204 -3.29 -21.49 -15.68
N ALA A 205 -2.90 -21.77 -14.44
CA ALA A 205 -1.54 -22.23 -14.15
C ALA A 205 -1.30 -23.63 -14.72
N ARG A 206 -0.16 -23.85 -15.40
CA ARG A 206 0.31 -25.13 -15.87
C ARG A 206 1.70 -25.40 -15.35
N ILE A 207 1.89 -26.58 -14.77
CA ILE A 207 3.12 -26.99 -14.11
C ILE A 207 3.52 -28.37 -14.65
N GLU A 208 4.72 -28.48 -15.17
CA GLU A 208 5.35 -29.75 -15.49
C GLU A 208 6.12 -30.25 -14.28
N ILE A 209 5.76 -31.42 -13.76
CA ILE A 209 6.44 -32.05 -12.64
C ILE A 209 7.60 -32.88 -13.17
N LEU A 210 8.83 -32.58 -12.73
CA LEU A 210 10.03 -33.33 -13.09
C LEU A 210 10.29 -34.46 -12.10
N SER A 211 10.03 -34.24 -10.82
CA SER A 211 10.08 -35.28 -9.80
C SER A 211 9.28 -34.84 -8.56
N ALA A 212 8.65 -35.78 -7.87
CA ALA A 212 7.91 -35.54 -6.65
C ALA A 212 8.20 -36.63 -5.62
N THR A 213 8.42 -36.20 -4.37
CA THR A 213 8.50 -37.06 -3.19
C THR A 213 7.47 -36.58 -2.17
N ASN A 214 7.29 -37.23 -1.05
CA ASN A 214 6.42 -36.69 0.00
C ASN A 214 6.96 -35.41 0.65
N ARG A 215 8.23 -35.01 0.41
CA ARG A 215 8.87 -33.83 0.99
C ARG A 215 9.20 -32.73 0.00
N THR A 216 9.56 -33.08 -1.23
CA THR A 216 10.07 -32.14 -2.23
C THR A 216 9.40 -32.34 -3.58
N LEU A 217 9.18 -31.25 -4.29
CA LEU A 217 8.71 -31.20 -5.66
C LEU A 217 9.70 -30.44 -6.52
N LYS A 218 10.16 -31.03 -7.63
CA LYS A 218 10.94 -30.38 -8.68
C LYS A 218 10.06 -30.20 -9.91
N TYR A 219 9.95 -28.97 -10.43
CA TYR A 219 8.95 -28.63 -11.43
C TYR A 219 9.39 -27.45 -12.31
N ILE A 220 8.61 -27.23 -13.38
CA ILE A 220 8.69 -26.05 -14.26
C ILE A 220 7.29 -25.45 -14.39
N VAL A 221 7.17 -24.14 -14.26
CA VAL A 221 5.91 -23.42 -14.57
C VAL A 221 5.87 -23.08 -16.05
N LYS A 222 4.86 -23.56 -16.78
CA LYS A 222 4.60 -23.28 -18.20
C LYS A 222 3.70 -22.07 -18.40
N SER A 223 2.73 -21.89 -17.51
CA SER A 223 1.88 -20.68 -17.43
C SER A 223 1.49 -20.38 -15.99
N HIS A 224 1.32 -19.11 -15.69
CA HIS A 224 0.79 -18.64 -14.40
C HIS A 224 -0.73 -18.71 -14.35
N PHE A 225 -1.32 -18.40 -13.18
CA PHE A 225 -2.75 -18.21 -13.05
C PHE A 225 -3.25 -17.19 -14.09
N SER A 226 -4.43 -17.45 -14.67
CA SER A 226 -5.08 -16.48 -15.53
C SER A 226 -5.60 -15.30 -14.70
N ASP A 227 -5.45 -14.09 -15.24
CA ASP A 227 -6.09 -12.90 -14.70
C ASP A 227 -7.62 -13.11 -14.82
N SER A 228 -8.32 -13.27 -13.70
CA SER A 228 -9.77 -13.55 -13.63
C SER A 228 -10.56 -12.25 -13.63
#